data_739e5790b78467750b67ccc9fc0cb570
#
_entry.id   739e5790b78467750b67ccc9fc0cb570
#
_cell.length_a   1.000
_cell.length_b   1.000
_cell.length_c   1.000
_cell.angle_alpha   90.00
_cell.angle_beta   90.00
_cell.angle_gamma   90.00
#
_symmetry.space_group_name_H-M   'P 1'
#
loop_
_entity.id
_entity.type
_entity.pdbx_description
1 polymer ?
#
loop_
_entity_poly.entity_id
_entity_poly.type
_entity_poly.pdbx_seq_one_letter_code
_entity_poly.pdbx_strand_id
1 'polypeptide(L)'
;SKGKIIESVLKMLHASCVHLDYPRADDKQDYYKILNINFDEHQTEDILRTLAEFTADKIYEFFNNCGNPEEVIFHGGGINNNFLMNLIEEKLKVQIKTSDFKIPAKFVESAAFAYLAFLRKGKVFSAKL
;
A
#
# COMPACT_ATOMS: atom_id res chain seq x y z
N SER A 1 -4.79 16.67 -5.12
CA SER A 1 -3.43 17.27 -5.06
C SER A 1 -3.28 18.29 -6.18
N LYS A 2 -2.60 19.40 -5.91
CA LYS A 2 -2.24 20.39 -6.93
C LYS A 2 -0.87 20.11 -7.57
N GLY A 3 -0.12 19.15 -6.99
CA GLY A 3 1.23 18.80 -7.44
C GLY A 3 1.26 18.03 -8.75
N LYS A 4 2.42 18.08 -9.42
CA LYS A 4 2.73 17.35 -10.65
C LYS A 4 3.60 16.13 -10.33
N ILE A 5 3.54 15.12 -11.19
CA ILE A 5 4.42 13.96 -11.08
C ILE A 5 5.82 14.36 -11.54
N ILE A 6 6.82 14.01 -10.74
CA ILE A 6 8.24 14.16 -11.07
C ILE A 6 8.72 12.81 -11.61
N GLU A 7 8.73 12.66 -12.92
CA GLU A 7 9.02 11.41 -13.61
C GLU A 7 10.38 10.80 -13.24
N SER A 8 11.42 11.63 -13.05
CA SER A 8 12.74 11.16 -12.65
C SER A 8 12.72 10.54 -11.24
N VAL A 9 12.01 11.18 -10.32
CA VAL A 9 11.84 10.68 -8.94
C VAL A 9 11.00 9.41 -8.94
N LEU A 10 9.90 9.36 -9.71
CA LEU A 10 9.06 8.16 -9.81
C LEU A 10 9.84 6.95 -10.30
N LYS A 11 10.70 7.13 -11.32
CA LYS A 11 11.60 6.08 -11.80
C LYS A 11 12.59 5.62 -10.74
N MET A 12 13.19 6.55 -9.98
CA MET A 12 14.08 6.20 -8.88
C MET A 12 13.37 5.43 -7.77
N LEU A 13 12.13 5.82 -7.45
CA LEU A 13 11.30 5.11 -6.46
C LEU A 13 11.06 3.65 -6.89
N HIS A 14 10.67 3.43 -8.13
CA HIS A 14 10.48 2.08 -8.66
C HIS A 14 11.78 1.27 -8.67
N ALA A 15 12.89 1.86 -9.06
CA ALA A 15 14.20 1.20 -9.06
C ALA A 15 14.75 0.88 -7.66
N SER A 16 14.31 1.62 -6.64
CA SER A 16 14.76 1.44 -5.25
C SER A 16 14.02 0.32 -4.51
N CYS A 17 12.90 -0.16 -5.06
CA CYS A 17 12.13 -1.22 -4.43
C CYS A 17 12.78 -2.59 -4.60
N VAL A 18 12.64 -3.42 -3.58
CA VAL A 18 13.00 -4.83 -3.68
C VAL A 18 11.96 -5.52 -4.56
N HIS A 19 12.44 -6.09 -5.68
CA HIS A 19 11.60 -6.88 -6.57
C HIS A 19 11.72 -8.36 -6.17
N LEU A 20 10.89 -8.78 -5.22
CA LEU A 20 10.72 -10.18 -4.86
C LEU A 20 9.54 -10.77 -5.67
N ASP A 21 9.64 -12.06 -5.98
CA ASP A 21 8.54 -12.79 -6.62
C ASP A 21 7.32 -12.89 -5.70
N TYR A 22 6.13 -12.92 -6.28
CA TYR A 22 4.90 -13.15 -5.55
C TYR A 22 4.69 -14.66 -5.28
N PRO A 23 4.07 -15.05 -4.14
CA PRO A 23 3.56 -14.21 -3.07
C PRO A 23 4.68 -13.68 -2.17
N ARG A 24 4.59 -12.41 -1.76
CA ARG A 24 5.57 -11.76 -0.90
C ARG A 24 4.90 -10.99 0.23
N ALA A 25 5.66 -10.73 1.29
CA ALA A 25 5.32 -9.80 2.36
C ALA A 25 6.39 -8.72 2.41
N ASP A 26 5.98 -7.47 2.23
CA ASP A 26 6.88 -6.32 2.28
C ASP A 26 6.83 -5.68 3.68
N ASP A 27 7.99 -5.29 4.20
CA ASP A 27 8.10 -4.48 5.42
C ASP A 27 8.57 -3.06 5.03
N LYS A 28 8.32 -2.11 5.91
CA LYS A 28 8.85 -0.73 5.77
C LYS A 28 10.36 -0.68 5.56
N GLN A 29 11.11 -1.65 6.08
CA GLN A 29 12.54 -1.77 5.89
C GLN A 29 12.95 -1.97 4.43
N ASP A 30 12.09 -2.62 3.64
CA ASP A 30 12.32 -2.85 2.22
C ASP A 30 12.30 -1.56 1.40
N TYR A 31 11.71 -0.50 1.99
CA TYR A 31 11.57 0.82 1.38
C TYR A 31 12.53 1.88 1.92
N TYR A 32 13.43 1.54 2.85
CA TYR A 32 14.38 2.51 3.42
C TYR A 32 15.33 3.14 2.40
N LYS A 33 15.59 2.48 1.28
CA LYS A 33 16.37 3.05 0.18
C LYS A 33 15.73 4.31 -0.41
N ILE A 34 14.42 4.46 -0.28
CA ILE A 34 13.69 5.66 -0.70
C ILE A 34 14.16 6.91 0.06
N LEU A 35 14.60 6.74 1.32
CA LEU A 35 15.12 7.85 2.14
C LEU A 35 16.44 8.43 1.61
N ASN A 36 17.13 7.72 0.70
CA ASN A 36 18.35 8.19 0.06
C ASN A 36 18.07 9.04 -1.20
N ILE A 37 16.80 9.17 -1.61
CA ILE A 37 16.42 10.01 -2.73
C ILE A 37 16.46 11.48 -2.26
N ASN A 38 17.22 12.30 -2.99
CA ASN A 38 17.24 13.73 -2.70
C ASN A 38 15.98 14.41 -3.27
N PHE A 39 15.21 15.04 -2.40
CA PHE A 39 14.00 15.76 -2.73
C PHE A 39 14.17 17.29 -2.66
N ASP A 40 15.36 17.80 -2.26
CA ASP A 40 15.57 19.22 -1.92
C ASP A 40 15.30 20.20 -3.07
N GLU A 41 15.41 19.72 -4.33
CA GLU A 41 15.19 20.54 -5.52
C GLU A 41 13.73 20.61 -5.95
N HIS A 42 12.82 19.91 -5.25
CA HIS A 42 11.43 19.75 -5.66
C HIS A 42 10.45 20.40 -4.67
N GLN A 43 9.32 20.85 -5.20
CA GLN A 43 8.24 21.35 -4.35
C GLN A 43 7.54 20.23 -3.60
N THR A 44 7.18 20.49 -2.35
CA THR A 44 6.54 19.49 -1.47
C THR A 44 5.29 18.87 -2.10
N GLU A 45 4.48 19.67 -2.79
CA GLU A 45 3.26 19.20 -3.45
C GLU A 45 3.54 18.20 -4.57
N ASP A 46 4.62 18.42 -5.32
CA ASP A 46 5.05 17.53 -6.40
C ASP A 46 5.63 16.23 -5.84
N ILE A 47 6.39 16.32 -4.76
CA ILE A 47 6.90 15.14 -4.04
C ILE A 47 5.73 14.29 -3.53
N LEU A 48 4.78 14.91 -2.82
CA LEU A 48 3.60 14.20 -2.29
C LEU A 48 2.76 13.58 -3.41
N ARG A 49 2.61 14.29 -4.55
CA ARG A 49 1.91 13.75 -5.71
C ARG A 49 2.63 12.54 -6.30
N THR A 50 3.95 12.60 -6.40
CA THR A 50 4.79 11.53 -6.93
C THR A 50 4.78 10.30 -6.01
N LEU A 51 4.85 10.49 -4.69
CA LEU A 51 4.76 9.41 -3.72
C LEU A 51 3.38 8.74 -3.72
N ALA A 52 2.31 9.51 -3.91
CA ALA A 52 0.96 8.94 -4.03
C ALA A 52 0.83 8.10 -5.32
N GLU A 53 1.40 8.58 -6.43
CA GLU A 53 1.44 7.82 -7.70
C GLU A 53 2.19 6.50 -7.52
N PHE A 54 3.39 6.56 -6.94
CA PHE A 54 4.18 5.37 -6.64
C PHE A 54 3.43 4.36 -5.78
N THR A 55 2.73 4.83 -4.73
CA THR A 55 1.92 3.96 -3.86
C THR A 55 0.80 3.28 -4.65
N ALA A 56 0.10 4.04 -5.50
CA ALA A 56 -0.96 3.49 -6.33
C ALA A 56 -0.44 2.49 -7.37
N ASP A 57 0.76 2.72 -7.93
CA ASP A 57 1.42 1.79 -8.84
C ASP A 57 1.75 0.46 -8.15
N LYS A 58 2.25 0.49 -6.92
CA LYS A 58 2.55 -0.72 -6.15
C LYS A 58 1.29 -1.51 -5.79
N ILE A 59 0.21 -0.84 -5.48
CA ILE A 59 -1.10 -1.47 -5.25
C ILE A 59 -1.61 -2.10 -6.56
N TYR A 60 -1.48 -1.42 -7.69
CA TYR A 60 -1.87 -1.94 -8.99
C TYR A 60 -1.04 -3.17 -9.41
N GLU A 61 0.27 -3.14 -9.17
CA GLU A 61 1.16 -4.30 -9.38
C GLU A 61 0.68 -5.51 -8.56
N PHE A 62 0.40 -5.31 -7.28
CA PHE A 62 -0.12 -6.36 -6.40
C PHE A 62 -1.48 -6.88 -6.88
N PHE A 63 -2.40 -5.99 -7.25
CA PHE A 63 -3.71 -6.34 -7.78
C PHE A 63 -3.63 -7.27 -9.00
N ASN A 64 -2.76 -6.95 -9.96
CA ASN A 64 -2.55 -7.78 -11.14
C ASN A 64 -1.99 -9.17 -10.76
N ASN A 65 -1.08 -9.23 -9.80
CA ASN A 65 -0.52 -10.50 -9.31
C ASN A 65 -1.51 -11.35 -8.51
N CYS A 66 -2.59 -10.74 -8.00
CA CYS A 66 -3.72 -11.45 -7.39
C CYS A 66 -4.76 -11.96 -8.41
N GLY A 67 -4.52 -11.80 -9.71
CA GLY A 67 -5.42 -12.25 -10.75
C GLY A 67 -6.57 -11.29 -11.05
N ASN A 68 -6.41 -10.01 -10.80
CA ASN A 68 -7.40 -8.95 -11.06
C ASN A 68 -8.77 -9.26 -10.41
N PRO A 69 -8.88 -9.29 -9.09
CA PRO A 69 -10.12 -9.60 -8.40
C PRO A 69 -11.23 -8.60 -8.75
N GLU A 70 -12.48 -9.06 -8.79
CA GLU A 70 -13.64 -8.20 -9.08
C GLU A 70 -13.95 -7.20 -7.97
N GLU A 71 -13.52 -7.48 -6.74
CA GLU A 71 -13.76 -6.65 -5.56
C GLU A 71 -12.48 -6.48 -4.76
N VAL A 72 -12.21 -5.25 -4.34
CA VAL A 72 -11.08 -4.91 -3.47
C VAL A 72 -11.58 -4.17 -2.24
N ILE A 73 -11.18 -4.66 -1.07
CA ILE A 73 -11.56 -4.06 0.21
C ILE A 73 -10.33 -3.43 0.84
N PHE A 74 -10.41 -2.13 1.11
CA PHE A 74 -9.37 -1.39 1.79
C PHE A 74 -9.70 -1.17 3.26
N HIS A 75 -8.68 -1.25 4.11
CA HIS A 75 -8.77 -0.94 5.54
C HIS A 75 -7.51 -0.23 6.03
N GLY A 76 -7.55 0.26 7.28
CA GLY A 76 -6.44 1.01 7.87
C GLY A 76 -6.54 2.52 7.64
N GLY A 77 -5.56 3.26 8.14
CA GLY A 77 -5.58 4.73 8.15
C GLY A 77 -5.53 5.37 6.77
N GLY A 78 -4.96 4.67 5.78
CA GLY A 78 -4.83 5.16 4.40
C GLY A 78 -6.15 5.46 3.70
N ILE A 79 -7.25 4.81 4.10
CA ILE A 79 -8.60 5.04 3.53
C ILE A 79 -9.10 6.47 3.73
N ASN A 80 -8.56 7.20 4.71
CA ASN A 80 -8.90 8.60 4.96
C ASN A 80 -8.23 9.57 3.97
N ASN A 81 -7.30 9.10 3.16
CA ASN A 81 -6.68 9.89 2.12
C ASN A 81 -7.50 9.77 0.82
N ASN A 82 -8.52 10.62 0.69
CA ASN A 82 -9.42 10.61 -0.46
C ASN A 82 -8.68 10.74 -1.80
N PHE A 83 -7.60 11.53 -1.84
CA PHE A 83 -6.81 11.68 -3.06
C PHE A 83 -6.17 10.36 -3.49
N LEU A 84 -5.53 9.66 -2.55
CA LEU A 84 -4.91 8.36 -2.81
C LEU A 84 -5.96 7.31 -3.21
N MET A 85 -7.10 7.28 -2.51
CA MET A 85 -8.17 6.33 -2.79
C MET A 85 -8.75 6.52 -4.20
N ASN A 86 -9.01 7.77 -4.61
CA ASN A 86 -9.46 8.06 -5.97
C ASN A 86 -8.43 7.63 -7.02
N LEU A 87 -7.15 7.91 -6.77
CA LEU A 87 -6.07 7.52 -7.68
C LEU A 87 -5.96 6.00 -7.85
N ILE A 88 -6.12 5.26 -6.75
CA ILE A 88 -6.14 3.79 -6.77
C ILE A 88 -7.36 3.29 -7.57
N GLU A 89 -8.54 3.83 -7.33
CA GLU A 89 -9.77 3.45 -8.02
C GLU A 89 -9.65 3.67 -9.54
N GLU A 90 -9.11 4.81 -9.95
CA GLU A 90 -8.84 5.11 -11.36
C GLU A 90 -7.89 4.09 -12.01
N LYS A 91 -6.86 3.64 -11.27
CA LYS A 91 -5.89 2.65 -11.79
C LYS A 91 -6.46 1.24 -11.82
N LEU A 92 -7.14 0.81 -10.79
CA LEU A 92 -7.67 -0.55 -10.68
C LEU A 92 -8.88 -0.77 -11.59
N LYS A 93 -9.65 0.27 -11.87
CA LYS A 93 -10.91 0.22 -12.66
C LYS A 93 -11.94 -0.77 -12.09
N VAL A 94 -11.90 -1.00 -10.78
CA VAL A 94 -12.84 -1.84 -10.04
C VAL A 94 -13.43 -1.04 -8.88
N GLN A 95 -14.59 -1.44 -8.43
CA GLN A 95 -15.21 -0.80 -7.26
C GLN A 95 -14.39 -1.09 -6.01
N ILE A 96 -13.95 -0.02 -5.35
CA ILE A 96 -13.28 -0.10 -4.06
C ILE A 96 -14.34 -0.03 -2.96
N LYS A 97 -14.22 -0.95 -2.01
CA LYS A 97 -15.00 -0.92 -0.77
C LYS A 97 -14.07 -0.65 0.41
N THR A 98 -14.53 0.12 1.36
CA THR A 98 -13.91 0.19 2.67
C THR A 98 -14.49 -0.92 3.54
N SER A 99 -13.68 -1.48 4.47
CA SER A 99 -14.10 -2.61 5.29
C SER A 99 -15.38 -2.32 6.07
N ASP A 100 -16.44 -3.04 5.76
CA ASP A 100 -17.75 -2.95 6.42
C ASP A 100 -18.08 -4.26 7.16
N PHE A 101 -17.07 -4.89 7.74
CA PHE A 101 -17.22 -6.13 8.51
C PHE A 101 -17.75 -5.91 9.93
N LYS A 102 -18.55 -4.85 10.16
CA LYS A 102 -18.97 -4.42 11.52
C LYS A 102 -17.80 -4.09 12.46
N ILE A 103 -16.59 -4.02 11.94
CA ILE A 103 -15.37 -3.64 12.64
C ILE A 103 -14.87 -2.37 11.97
N PRO A 104 -14.73 -1.25 12.72
CA PRO A 104 -14.15 -0.03 12.14
C PRO A 104 -12.78 -0.33 11.51
N ALA A 105 -12.53 0.25 10.32
CA ALA A 105 -11.34 -0.03 9.51
C ALA A 105 -10.00 0.04 10.29
N LYS A 106 -9.91 0.94 11.27
CA LYS A 106 -8.73 1.08 12.14
C LYS A 106 -8.48 -0.10 13.10
N PHE A 107 -9.49 -0.96 13.32
CA PHE A 107 -9.38 -2.11 14.24
C PHE A 107 -9.32 -3.45 13.51
N VAL A 108 -9.38 -3.49 12.19
CA VAL A 108 -9.37 -4.74 11.41
C VAL A 108 -8.12 -5.56 11.69
N GLU A 109 -6.94 -4.92 11.72
CA GLU A 109 -5.67 -5.60 12.01
C GLU A 109 -5.66 -6.19 13.43
N SER A 110 -6.03 -5.40 14.44
CA SER A 110 -6.11 -5.88 15.83
C SER A 110 -7.11 -7.02 15.99
N ALA A 111 -8.26 -6.96 15.32
CA ALA A 111 -9.25 -8.00 15.33
C ALA A 111 -8.75 -9.29 14.64
N ALA A 112 -8.01 -9.16 13.54
CA ALA A 112 -7.40 -10.29 12.86
C ALA A 112 -6.38 -10.99 13.74
N PHE A 113 -5.49 -10.25 14.41
CA PHE A 113 -4.54 -10.82 15.36
C PHE A 113 -5.22 -11.49 16.57
N ALA A 114 -6.25 -10.86 17.12
CA ALA A 114 -7.03 -11.44 18.21
C ALA A 114 -7.71 -12.76 17.78
N TYR A 115 -8.28 -12.80 16.57
CA TYR A 115 -8.88 -14.01 16.03
C TYR A 115 -7.86 -15.12 15.76
N LEU A 116 -6.70 -14.78 15.20
CA LEU A 116 -5.60 -15.74 15.00
C LEU A 116 -5.09 -16.30 16.32
N ALA A 117 -4.94 -15.46 17.35
CA ALA A 117 -4.56 -15.89 18.70
C ALA A 117 -5.60 -16.85 19.29
N PHE A 118 -6.89 -16.54 19.13
CA PHE A 118 -7.99 -17.42 19.55
C PHE A 118 -7.94 -18.79 18.87
N LEU A 119 -7.74 -18.83 17.55
CA LEU A 119 -7.64 -20.07 16.78
C LEU A 119 -6.43 -20.92 17.19
N ARG A 120 -5.32 -20.27 17.56
CA ARG A 120 -4.05 -20.95 17.89
C ARG A 120 -3.96 -21.45 19.31
N LYS A 121 -4.82 -21.03 20.23
CA LYS A 121 -4.87 -21.51 21.63
C LYS A 121 -3.49 -21.63 22.27
N GLY A 122 -2.68 -20.57 22.19
CA GLY A 122 -1.35 -20.49 22.81
C GLY A 122 -0.19 -21.14 22.04
N LYS A 123 -0.39 -21.62 20.84
CA LYS A 123 0.74 -22.04 19.98
C LYS A 123 1.46 -20.81 19.39
N VAL A 124 2.79 -20.79 19.53
CA VAL A 124 3.62 -19.71 18.98
C VAL A 124 3.52 -19.68 17.44
N PHE A 125 3.27 -18.51 16.91
CA PHE A 125 3.32 -18.27 15.48
C PHE A 125 4.80 -18.14 15.07
N SER A 126 5.36 -19.11 14.38
CA SER A 126 6.61 -18.88 13.64
C SER A 126 6.26 -18.69 12.17
N ALA A 127 6.36 -17.47 11.70
CA ALA A 127 6.45 -17.24 10.26
C ALA A 127 7.84 -17.74 9.85
N LYS A 128 7.91 -18.79 9.05
CA LYS A 128 9.13 -19.04 8.27
C LYS A 128 9.12 -17.97 7.17
N LEU A 129 9.97 -16.99 7.35
CA LEU A 129 10.38 -16.06 6.30
C LEU A 129 11.26 -16.81 5.30
#